data_82995d7c62ad603f051d0a907eb8ad62
#
_entry.id   82995d7c62ad603f051d0a907eb8ad62
#
_cell.length_a   1.000
_cell.length_b   1.000
_cell.length_c   1.000
_cell.angle_alpha   90.00
_cell.angle_beta   90.00
_cell.angle_gamma   90.00
#
_symmetry.space_group_name_H-M   'P 1'
#
loop_
_entity.id
_entity.type
_entity.pdbx_description
1 polymer ?
#
loop_
_entity_poly.entity_id
_entity_poly.type
_entity_poly.pdbx_seq_one_letter_code
_entity_poly.pdbx_strand_id
1 'polypeptide(L)'
;MTGASTGSFPASILFCVDAGKQIILITFEFFHDPHVEQNTYTHDNSAMWNQEVFEVFISAGAETPMRYLEIELNPNGALFSAWVTNPDGTGRNNVVDFFAGRNAGIQTSVVKGENFWQGKIIIPLSLLGSLQEHYRLNFFRIVSLQPHDPESSWSCTAESCAFLAWSPTFSGDVPNFHIPACFGHLNLK
;
A
#
# COMPACT_ATOMS: atom_id res chain seq x y z
N MET A 1 -10.04 -12.51 1.20
CA MET A 1 -10.22 -12.74 -0.25
C MET A 1 -9.30 -11.84 -1.07
N THR A 2 -8.04 -12.00 -0.98
CA THR A 2 -7.07 -11.29 -1.80
C THR A 2 -6.75 -12.15 -3.02
N GLY A 3 -7.37 -11.89 -4.15
CA GLY A 3 -7.14 -12.65 -5.38
C GLY A 3 -8.32 -12.75 -6.34
N ALA A 4 -9.47 -12.17 -6.00
CA ALA A 4 -10.60 -12.07 -6.90
C ALA A 4 -10.35 -10.99 -7.98
N SER A 5 -10.93 -11.18 -9.16
CA SER A 5 -10.93 -10.16 -10.23
C SER A 5 -11.56 -8.86 -9.74
N THR A 6 -10.91 -7.74 -10.00
CA THR A 6 -11.29 -6.42 -9.49
C THR A 6 -12.09 -5.61 -10.50
N GLY A 7 -12.83 -6.24 -11.40
CA GLY A 7 -13.59 -5.53 -12.43
C GLY A 7 -14.49 -4.40 -11.94
N SER A 8 -14.83 -4.38 -10.64
CA SER A 8 -15.64 -3.31 -10.02
C SER A 8 -14.85 -2.09 -9.56
N PHE A 9 -13.53 -2.23 -9.38
CA PHE A 9 -12.66 -1.16 -8.84
C PHE A 9 -11.44 -0.95 -9.74
N PRO A 10 -11.60 -0.28 -10.91
CA PRO A 10 -10.51 -0.05 -11.83
C PRO A 10 -9.37 0.71 -11.16
N ALA A 11 -8.15 0.26 -11.44
CA ALA A 11 -6.94 0.88 -10.92
C ALA A 11 -5.88 0.94 -12.02
N SER A 12 -5.12 2.03 -12.05
CA SER A 12 -3.92 2.19 -12.83
C SER A 12 -2.76 2.51 -11.91
N ILE A 13 -1.68 1.76 -12.01
CA ILE A 13 -0.46 2.00 -11.22
C ILE A 13 0.72 2.02 -12.18
N LEU A 14 1.49 3.09 -12.15
CA LEU A 14 2.76 3.21 -12.84
C LEU A 14 3.89 3.20 -11.82
N PHE A 15 4.83 2.30 -11.99
CA PHE A 15 6.06 2.21 -11.22
C PHE A 15 7.25 2.57 -12.10
N CYS A 16 8.09 3.47 -11.64
CA CYS A 16 9.29 3.91 -12.36
C CYS A 16 10.45 4.06 -11.39
N VAL A 17 11.64 3.64 -11.81
CA VAL A 17 12.89 3.90 -11.08
C VAL A 17 13.69 4.94 -11.85
N ASP A 18 13.96 6.08 -11.24
CA ASP A 18 14.83 7.12 -11.76
C ASP A 18 16.22 7.01 -11.10
N ALA A 19 17.12 6.30 -11.77
CA ALA A 19 18.47 6.08 -11.28
C ALA A 19 19.27 7.40 -11.16
N GLY A 20 18.99 8.38 -12.01
CA GLY A 20 19.66 9.69 -11.97
C GLY A 20 19.28 10.50 -10.73
N LYS A 21 18.02 10.41 -10.31
CA LYS A 21 17.51 11.07 -9.11
C LYS A 21 17.58 10.21 -7.86
N GLN A 22 17.95 8.94 -7.99
CA GLN A 22 18.01 7.97 -6.89
C GLN A 22 16.66 7.81 -6.18
N ILE A 23 15.58 7.69 -6.97
CA ILE A 23 14.21 7.54 -6.45
C ILE A 23 13.43 6.44 -7.16
N ILE A 24 12.43 5.93 -6.47
CA ILE A 24 11.29 5.21 -7.03
C ILE A 24 10.12 6.18 -7.08
N LEU A 25 9.46 6.26 -8.23
CA LEU A 25 8.23 7.02 -8.44
C LEU A 25 7.09 6.05 -8.67
N ILE A 26 6.05 6.15 -7.87
CA ILE A 26 4.79 5.43 -8.04
C ILE A 26 3.70 6.46 -8.25
N THR A 27 2.95 6.34 -9.34
CA THR A 27 1.72 7.11 -9.57
C THR A 27 0.56 6.13 -9.68
N PHE A 28 -0.58 6.52 -9.17
CA PHE A 28 -1.78 5.68 -9.20
C PHE A 28 -3.04 6.50 -9.45
N GLU A 29 -4.03 5.84 -10.05
CA GLU A 29 -5.37 6.37 -10.27
C GLU A 29 -6.37 5.28 -9.92
N PHE A 30 -7.30 5.57 -9.03
CA PHE A 30 -8.35 4.68 -8.56
C PHE A 30 -9.72 5.27 -8.84
N PHE A 31 -10.57 4.47 -9.46
CA PHE A 31 -11.91 4.86 -9.85
C PHE A 31 -12.94 3.96 -9.19
N HIS A 32 -14.21 4.36 -9.25
CA HIS A 32 -15.34 3.69 -8.63
C HIS A 32 -15.17 3.55 -7.12
N ASP A 33 -14.82 4.66 -6.48
CA ASP A 33 -14.58 4.78 -5.05
C ASP A 33 -15.64 5.72 -4.42
N PRO A 34 -16.88 5.24 -4.24
CA PRO A 34 -18.01 6.12 -3.91
C PRO A 34 -17.97 6.65 -2.47
N HIS A 35 -17.08 6.11 -1.64
CA HIS A 35 -17.00 6.43 -0.22
C HIS A 35 -15.67 7.08 0.18
N VAL A 36 -14.87 7.50 -0.81
CA VAL A 36 -13.54 8.09 -0.62
C VAL A 36 -13.49 9.26 0.37
N GLU A 37 -14.57 10.05 0.47
CA GLU A 37 -14.64 11.20 1.38
C GLU A 37 -14.83 10.84 2.85
N GLN A 38 -15.15 9.58 3.17
CA GLN A 38 -15.48 9.14 4.53
C GLN A 38 -14.26 8.78 5.38
N ASN A 39 -13.06 8.85 4.81
CA ASN A 39 -11.82 8.58 5.53
C ASN A 39 -11.58 9.63 6.64
N THR A 40 -11.31 9.16 7.84
CA THR A 40 -11.16 10.00 9.03
C THR A 40 -9.70 10.21 9.45
N TYR A 41 -8.77 9.36 9.02
CA TYR A 41 -7.36 9.49 9.35
C TYR A 41 -6.71 10.63 8.56
N THR A 42 -6.10 11.59 9.29
CA THR A 42 -5.44 12.78 8.72
C THR A 42 -3.99 12.94 9.19
N HIS A 43 -3.54 12.08 10.10
CA HIS A 43 -2.19 12.16 10.67
C HIS A 43 -1.32 11.01 10.18
N ASP A 44 -0.06 11.30 9.91
CA ASP A 44 0.93 10.29 9.54
C ASP A 44 1.07 9.22 10.64
N ASN A 45 1.37 7.99 10.23
CA ASN A 45 1.51 6.81 11.10
C ASN A 45 0.28 6.51 11.98
N SER A 46 -0.91 6.95 11.57
CA SER A 46 -2.16 6.47 12.14
C SER A 46 -2.53 5.10 11.56
N ALA A 47 -3.48 4.39 12.18
CA ALA A 47 -3.89 3.05 11.79
C ALA A 47 -4.80 3.07 10.54
N MET A 48 -4.30 3.67 9.44
CA MET A 48 -5.10 3.93 8.24
C MET A 48 -5.47 2.68 7.45
N TRP A 49 -4.78 1.57 7.67
CA TRP A 49 -5.19 0.23 7.16
C TRP A 49 -6.57 -0.23 7.64
N ASN A 50 -7.13 0.44 8.64
CA ASN A 50 -8.50 0.18 9.07
C ASN A 50 -9.56 0.83 8.17
N GLN A 51 -9.17 1.66 7.22
CA GLN A 51 -10.07 2.37 6.31
C GLN A 51 -9.58 2.25 4.86
N GLU A 52 -9.99 3.14 3.98
CA GLU A 52 -9.48 3.13 2.61
C GLU A 52 -8.05 3.59 2.54
N VAL A 53 -7.24 2.81 1.83
CA VAL A 53 -5.81 3.03 1.74
C VAL A 53 -5.23 2.39 0.48
N PHE A 54 -4.15 2.96 -0.01
CA PHE A 54 -3.23 2.33 -0.96
C PHE A 54 -1.93 2.00 -0.26
N GLU A 55 -1.49 0.75 -0.40
CA GLU A 55 -0.29 0.24 0.26
C GLU A 55 0.72 -0.25 -0.74
N VAL A 56 1.98 -0.01 -0.44
CA VAL A 56 3.15 -0.48 -1.21
C VAL A 56 4.06 -1.23 -0.26
N PHE A 57 4.20 -2.54 -0.48
CA PHE A 57 5.19 -3.37 0.22
C PHE A 57 6.32 -3.66 -0.74
N ILE A 58 7.56 -3.32 -0.39
CA ILE A 58 8.70 -3.45 -1.30
C ILE A 58 9.99 -3.83 -0.56
N SER A 59 10.76 -4.70 -1.19
CA SER A 59 12.11 -5.06 -0.77
C SER A 59 13.05 -5.16 -1.97
N ALA A 60 14.29 -4.80 -1.79
CA ALA A 60 15.37 -5.02 -2.75
C ALA A 60 15.78 -6.50 -2.80
N GLY A 61 16.09 -6.99 -4.00
CA GLY A 61 16.50 -8.37 -4.26
C GLY A 61 15.41 -9.26 -4.85
N ALA A 62 15.81 -10.47 -5.27
CA ALA A 62 14.94 -11.44 -5.94
C ALA A 62 14.27 -12.43 -4.98
N GLU A 63 14.87 -12.63 -3.81
CA GLU A 63 14.43 -13.61 -2.83
C GLU A 63 13.14 -13.17 -2.12
N THR A 64 12.39 -14.13 -1.57
CA THR A 64 11.26 -13.83 -0.69
C THR A 64 11.73 -13.06 0.54
N PRO A 65 11.28 -11.82 0.75
CA PRO A 65 11.84 -11.00 1.81
C PRO A 65 11.28 -11.38 3.18
N MET A 66 12.18 -11.49 4.16
CA MET A 66 11.80 -11.55 5.57
C MET A 66 11.67 -10.13 6.18
N ARG A 67 12.15 -9.12 5.48
CA ARG A 67 12.05 -7.71 5.87
C ARG A 67 11.76 -6.87 4.63
N TYR A 68 10.77 -5.99 4.72
CA TYR A 68 10.33 -5.12 3.64
C TYR A 68 9.87 -3.77 4.15
N LEU A 69 9.91 -2.79 3.27
CA LEU A 69 9.37 -1.46 3.51
C LEU A 69 7.87 -1.49 3.22
N GLU A 70 7.08 -0.99 4.17
CA GLU A 70 5.65 -0.76 4.06
C GLU A 70 5.37 0.73 4.05
N ILE A 71 4.67 1.17 3.03
CA ILE A 71 4.23 2.55 2.84
C ILE A 71 2.75 2.52 2.54
N GLU A 72 1.97 3.26 3.31
CA GLU A 72 0.56 3.44 3.05
C GLU A 72 0.24 4.92 2.82
N LEU A 73 -0.68 5.18 1.92
CA LEU A 73 -1.18 6.53 1.62
C LEU A 73 -2.70 6.46 1.53
N ASN A 74 -3.38 7.31 2.28
CA ASN A 74 -4.84 7.35 2.26
C ASN A 74 -5.36 8.55 1.44
N PRO A 75 -6.66 8.62 1.12
CA PRO A 75 -7.26 9.71 0.36
C PRO A 75 -7.13 11.11 1.01
N ASN A 76 -6.87 11.19 2.31
CA ASN A 76 -6.62 12.46 3.00
C ASN A 76 -5.15 12.89 2.96
N GLY A 77 -4.26 12.07 2.34
CA GLY A 77 -2.85 12.36 2.22
C GLY A 77 -2.00 12.03 3.45
N ALA A 78 -2.57 11.34 4.44
CA ALA A 78 -1.81 10.81 5.57
C ALA A 78 -0.92 9.66 5.09
N LEU A 79 0.32 9.64 5.56
CA LEU A 79 1.38 8.71 5.20
C LEU A 79 1.72 7.79 6.37
N PHE A 80 1.64 6.49 6.17
CA PHE A 80 2.22 5.50 7.07
C PHE A 80 3.54 5.00 6.49
N SER A 81 4.52 4.74 7.34
CA SER A 81 5.81 4.19 6.92
C SER A 81 6.44 3.36 8.02
N ALA A 82 6.79 2.14 7.68
CA ALA A 82 7.42 1.21 8.59
C ALA A 82 8.35 0.22 7.87
N TRP A 83 9.31 -0.30 8.62
CA TRP A 83 9.97 -1.54 8.27
C TRP A 83 9.26 -2.70 8.94
N VAL A 84 8.84 -3.66 8.16
CA VAL A 84 8.20 -4.88 8.66
C VAL A 84 9.19 -6.03 8.59
N THR A 85 9.44 -6.66 9.73
CA THR A 85 10.14 -7.95 9.82
C THR A 85 9.11 -9.04 10.02
N ASN A 86 9.08 -10.01 9.11
CA ASN A 86 8.11 -11.09 9.03
C ASN A 86 8.85 -12.43 8.98
N PRO A 87 9.28 -12.93 10.14
CA PRO A 87 10.26 -14.03 10.22
C PRO A 87 9.73 -15.37 9.75
N ASP A 88 8.43 -15.59 9.79
CA ASP A 88 7.79 -16.85 9.36
C ASP A 88 7.02 -16.70 8.03
N GLY A 89 6.97 -15.51 7.45
CA GLY A 89 6.28 -15.23 6.20
C GLY A 89 4.75 -15.31 6.26
N THR A 90 4.18 -15.44 7.47
CA THR A 90 2.72 -15.63 7.65
C THR A 90 1.99 -14.34 8.01
N GLY A 91 2.73 -13.29 8.36
CA GLY A 91 2.17 -12.02 8.85
C GLY A 91 1.62 -12.06 10.28
N ARG A 92 1.74 -13.20 10.98
CA ARG A 92 1.19 -13.34 12.34
C ARG A 92 2.13 -12.85 13.43
N ASN A 93 3.45 -12.90 13.15
CA ASN A 93 4.50 -12.55 14.10
C ASN A 93 5.34 -11.38 13.58
N ASN A 94 4.68 -10.43 12.92
CA ASN A 94 5.35 -9.26 12.39
C ASN A 94 5.89 -8.37 13.50
N VAL A 95 7.11 -7.88 13.30
CA VAL A 95 7.66 -6.77 14.05
C VAL A 95 7.64 -5.54 13.15
N VAL A 96 6.98 -4.48 13.60
CA VAL A 96 6.75 -3.26 12.83
C VAL A 96 7.52 -2.11 13.46
N ASP A 97 8.56 -1.66 12.75
CA ASP A 97 9.42 -0.54 13.16
C ASP A 97 8.98 0.74 12.43
N PHE A 98 8.16 1.54 13.07
CA PHE A 98 7.66 2.80 12.53
C PHE A 98 8.77 3.85 12.42
N PHE A 99 8.71 4.65 11.36
CA PHE A 99 9.58 5.81 11.21
C PHE A 99 8.83 6.99 10.57
N ALA A 100 9.39 8.18 10.70
CA ALA A 100 8.85 9.39 10.07
C ALA A 100 9.24 9.42 8.58
N GLY A 101 8.41 8.83 7.71
CA GLY A 101 8.71 8.67 6.28
C GLY A 101 9.00 9.98 5.58
N ARG A 102 8.30 11.07 5.91
CA ARG A 102 8.57 12.40 5.34
C ARG A 102 9.95 12.92 5.70
N ASN A 103 10.40 12.68 6.94
CA ASN A 103 11.77 13.04 7.37
C ASN A 103 12.82 12.17 6.70
N ALA A 104 12.47 10.95 6.32
CA ALA A 104 13.31 10.04 5.53
C ALA A 104 13.29 10.34 4.02
N GLY A 105 12.61 11.41 3.59
CA GLY A 105 12.56 11.88 2.22
C GLY A 105 11.44 11.31 1.36
N ILE A 106 10.50 10.53 1.93
CA ILE A 106 9.30 10.10 1.20
C ILE A 106 8.41 11.32 0.94
N GLN A 107 8.05 11.52 -0.32
CA GLN A 107 7.16 12.60 -0.72
C GLN A 107 5.88 12.03 -1.32
N THR A 108 4.74 12.63 -0.99
CA THR A 108 3.43 12.20 -1.47
C THR A 108 2.60 13.38 -1.93
N SER A 109 1.69 13.09 -2.85
CA SER A 109 0.61 14.02 -3.21
C SER A 109 -0.64 13.22 -3.52
N VAL A 110 -1.80 13.76 -3.16
CA VAL A 110 -3.12 13.15 -3.38
C VAL A 110 -4.05 14.20 -3.96
N VAL A 111 -4.87 13.76 -4.90
CA VAL A 111 -6.05 14.48 -5.39
C VAL A 111 -7.22 13.52 -5.30
N LYS A 112 -8.33 13.96 -4.73
CA LYS A 112 -9.56 13.18 -4.66
C LYS A 112 -10.76 13.97 -5.17
N GLY A 113 -11.77 13.26 -5.64
CA GLY A 113 -13.05 13.79 -6.09
C GLY A 113 -14.18 12.84 -5.67
N GLU A 114 -15.36 13.08 -6.17
CA GLU A 114 -16.60 12.42 -5.70
C GLU A 114 -16.58 10.89 -5.80
N ASN A 115 -15.82 10.32 -6.71
CA ASN A 115 -15.82 8.86 -6.95
C ASN A 115 -14.45 8.35 -7.42
N PHE A 116 -13.40 9.06 -7.05
CA PHE A 116 -12.02 8.69 -7.41
C PHE A 116 -11.02 9.32 -6.46
N TRP A 117 -9.85 8.76 -6.43
CA TRP A 117 -8.66 9.42 -5.95
C TRP A 117 -7.43 8.95 -6.70
N GLN A 118 -6.44 9.82 -6.76
CA GLN A 118 -5.19 9.57 -7.44
C GLN A 118 -4.04 10.16 -6.62
N GLY A 119 -2.85 9.65 -6.83
CA GLY A 119 -1.73 10.15 -6.09
C GLY A 119 -0.39 9.76 -6.63
N LYS A 120 0.61 10.25 -5.92
CA LYS A 120 2.01 10.00 -6.21
C LYS A 120 2.75 9.73 -4.91
N ILE A 121 3.64 8.74 -4.96
CA ILE A 121 4.59 8.41 -3.90
C ILE A 121 5.98 8.44 -4.52
N ILE A 122 6.91 9.18 -3.92
CA ILE A 122 8.33 9.21 -4.26
C ILE A 122 9.09 8.60 -3.08
N ILE A 123 9.83 7.54 -3.34
CA ILE A 123 10.61 6.80 -2.34
C ILE A 123 12.08 6.97 -2.66
N PRO A 124 12.92 7.51 -1.76
CA PRO A 124 14.36 7.50 -1.94
C PRO A 124 14.92 6.08 -2.04
N LEU A 125 15.76 5.80 -3.04
CA LEU A 125 16.40 4.48 -3.17
C LEU A 125 17.28 4.13 -1.95
N SER A 126 17.80 5.14 -1.25
CA SER A 126 18.57 4.96 -0.02
C SER A 126 17.82 4.19 1.08
N LEU A 127 16.49 4.24 1.08
CA LEU A 127 15.67 3.41 1.98
C LEU A 127 15.78 1.92 1.66
N LEU A 128 16.07 1.55 0.42
CA LEU A 128 16.25 0.17 -0.02
C LEU A 128 17.74 -0.21 -0.21
N GLY A 129 18.65 0.66 0.28
CA GLY A 129 20.10 0.51 0.17
C GLY A 129 20.67 1.17 -1.07
N SER A 130 20.37 0.68 -2.25
CA SER A 130 20.82 1.21 -3.54
C SER A 130 19.94 0.69 -4.67
N LEU A 131 20.17 1.18 -5.88
CA LEU A 131 19.55 0.62 -7.08
C LEU A 131 19.91 -0.87 -7.21
N GLN A 132 18.88 -1.70 -7.38
CA GLN A 132 18.98 -3.13 -7.62
C GLN A 132 18.39 -3.48 -8.97
N GLU A 133 18.80 -4.61 -9.54
CA GLU A 133 18.18 -5.16 -10.76
C GLU A 133 16.84 -5.83 -10.47
N HIS A 134 16.64 -6.30 -9.23
CA HIS A 134 15.46 -7.06 -8.82
C HIS A 134 14.83 -6.46 -7.57
N TYR A 135 13.51 -6.44 -7.55
CA TYR A 135 12.69 -6.10 -6.38
C TYR A 135 11.57 -7.12 -6.20
N ARG A 136 11.21 -7.36 -4.95
CA ARG A 136 9.98 -8.03 -4.56
C ARG A 136 9.01 -6.96 -4.04
N LEU A 137 7.82 -6.91 -4.61
CA LEU A 137 6.83 -5.90 -4.21
C LEU A 137 5.40 -6.38 -4.37
N ASN A 138 4.50 -5.74 -3.68
CA ASN A 138 3.08 -5.85 -3.93
C ASN A 138 2.41 -4.48 -3.73
N PHE A 139 1.27 -4.32 -4.38
CA PHE A 139 0.40 -3.18 -4.19
C PHE A 139 -0.93 -3.69 -3.66
N PHE A 140 -1.44 -3.01 -2.65
CA PHE A 140 -2.72 -3.33 -2.05
C PHE A 140 -3.60 -2.09 -2.03
N ARG A 141 -4.90 -2.34 -2.05
CA ARG A 141 -5.90 -1.28 -1.90
C ARG A 141 -7.04 -1.81 -1.06
N ILE A 142 -7.48 -1.01 -0.10
CA ILE A 142 -8.71 -1.24 0.65
C ILE A 142 -9.73 -0.22 0.18
N VAL A 143 -10.95 -0.68 -0.15
CA VAL A 143 -12.04 0.15 -0.65
C VAL A 143 -13.29 -0.12 0.16
N SER A 144 -13.92 0.92 0.68
CA SER A 144 -15.23 0.79 1.36
C SER A 144 -16.34 0.46 0.38
N LEU A 145 -17.19 -0.51 0.73
CA LEU A 145 -18.33 -0.97 -0.08
C LEU A 145 -19.66 -0.36 0.38
N GLN A 146 -19.66 0.38 1.47
CA GLN A 146 -20.87 0.92 2.08
C GLN A 146 -20.61 2.28 2.71
N PRO A 147 -21.67 3.12 2.86
CA PRO A 147 -21.55 4.38 3.56
C PRO A 147 -21.25 4.17 5.05
N HIS A 148 -20.44 5.05 5.61
CA HIS A 148 -20.13 5.13 7.03
C HIS A 148 -20.53 6.52 7.55
N ASP A 149 -20.86 6.58 8.83
CA ASP A 149 -21.07 7.87 9.50
C ASP A 149 -19.70 8.54 9.70
N PRO A 150 -19.46 9.72 9.10
CA PRO A 150 -18.18 10.42 9.22
C PRO A 150 -17.87 10.89 10.65
N GLU A 151 -18.88 10.96 11.53
CA GLU A 151 -18.68 11.34 12.94
C GLU A 151 -18.40 10.13 13.84
N SER A 152 -18.59 8.91 13.32
CA SER A 152 -18.26 7.67 14.03
C SER A 152 -16.91 7.13 13.62
N SER A 153 -16.19 6.49 14.55
CA SER A 153 -15.03 5.68 14.19
C SER A 153 -15.50 4.42 13.48
N TRP A 154 -15.01 4.17 12.27
CA TRP A 154 -15.33 2.98 11.51
C TRP A 154 -14.06 2.24 11.09
N SER A 155 -14.19 0.96 10.84
CA SER A 155 -13.10 0.12 10.35
C SER A 155 -13.61 -0.87 9.31
N CYS A 156 -12.77 -1.15 8.34
CA CYS A 156 -13.01 -2.15 7.33
C CYS A 156 -13.06 -3.55 7.91
N THR A 157 -14.04 -4.31 7.47
CA THR A 157 -14.16 -5.76 7.68
C THR A 157 -14.24 -6.46 6.33
N ALA A 158 -14.15 -7.78 6.30
CA ALA A 158 -14.30 -8.56 5.07
C ALA A 158 -15.68 -8.39 4.40
N GLU A 159 -16.71 -8.00 5.17
CA GLU A 159 -18.07 -7.74 4.67
C GLU A 159 -18.28 -6.31 4.19
N SER A 160 -17.57 -5.34 4.79
CA SER A 160 -17.78 -3.92 4.54
C SER A 160 -16.79 -3.31 3.55
N CYS A 161 -15.70 -4.00 3.25
CA CYS A 161 -14.63 -3.49 2.37
C CYS A 161 -14.13 -4.56 1.40
N ALA A 162 -13.64 -4.08 0.25
CA ALA A 162 -12.87 -4.90 -0.67
C ALA A 162 -11.37 -4.77 -0.35
N PHE A 163 -10.71 -5.91 -0.20
CA PHE A 163 -9.26 -6.01 0.01
C PHE A 163 -8.61 -6.52 -1.28
N LEU A 164 -7.95 -5.63 -1.99
CA LEU A 164 -7.42 -5.85 -3.32
C LEU A 164 -5.91 -5.98 -3.28
N ALA A 165 -5.35 -6.84 -4.14
CA ALA A 165 -3.92 -7.03 -4.30
C ALA A 165 -3.55 -7.11 -5.77
N TRP A 166 -2.43 -6.50 -6.16
CA TRP A 166 -1.86 -6.67 -7.50
C TRP A 166 -1.40 -8.11 -7.73
N SER A 167 -0.67 -8.67 -6.77
CA SER A 167 -0.35 -10.10 -6.72
C SER A 167 -1.14 -10.76 -5.59
N PRO A 168 -2.04 -11.72 -5.91
CA PRO A 168 -2.93 -12.32 -4.91
C PRO A 168 -2.18 -13.01 -3.78
N THR A 169 -2.59 -12.78 -2.53
CA THR A 169 -1.98 -13.41 -1.34
C THR A 169 -2.60 -14.76 -0.98
N PHE A 170 -3.77 -15.08 -1.52
CA PHE A 170 -4.51 -16.33 -1.23
C PHE A 170 -4.69 -16.62 0.27
N SER A 171 -4.84 -15.57 1.07
CA SER A 171 -4.90 -15.67 2.52
C SER A 171 -6.20 -16.28 3.09
N GLY A 172 -7.16 -16.63 2.23
CA GLY A 172 -8.43 -17.21 2.61
C GLY A 172 -9.48 -16.15 2.98
N ASP A 173 -10.36 -16.48 3.95
CA ASP A 173 -11.49 -15.65 4.32
C ASP A 173 -11.08 -14.39 5.10
N VAL A 174 -9.96 -14.44 5.80
CA VAL A 174 -9.40 -13.30 6.50
C VAL A 174 -8.33 -12.65 5.61
N PRO A 175 -8.55 -11.40 5.17
CA PRO A 175 -7.56 -10.67 4.39
C PRO A 175 -6.23 -10.55 5.14
N ASN A 176 -5.12 -10.90 4.48
CA ASN A 176 -3.80 -10.73 5.02
C ASN A 176 -2.84 -10.35 3.88
N PHE A 177 -2.31 -9.15 3.94
CA PHE A 177 -1.38 -8.61 2.96
C PHE A 177 0.07 -9.05 3.22
N HIS A 178 0.40 -9.42 4.45
CA HIS A 178 1.73 -9.77 4.89
C HIS A 178 2.13 -11.21 4.54
N ILE A 179 2.01 -11.57 3.25
CA ILE A 179 2.44 -12.87 2.71
C ILE A 179 3.55 -12.62 1.67
N PRO A 180 4.81 -12.42 2.08
CA PRO A 180 5.89 -12.01 1.18
C PRO A 180 6.22 -13.04 0.11
N ALA A 181 5.87 -14.30 0.28
CA ALA A 181 5.97 -15.32 -0.76
C ALA A 181 5.12 -14.98 -2.00
N CYS A 182 4.03 -14.22 -1.82
CA CYS A 182 3.14 -13.76 -2.87
C CYS A 182 3.51 -12.38 -3.44
N PHE A 183 4.58 -11.74 -2.99
CA PHE A 183 5.03 -10.50 -3.63
C PHE A 183 5.50 -10.78 -5.05
N GLY A 184 5.07 -9.96 -5.97
CA GLY A 184 5.48 -10.04 -7.37
C GLY A 184 6.96 -9.73 -7.57
N HIS A 185 7.49 -10.10 -8.72
CA HIS A 185 8.87 -9.84 -9.12
C HIS A 185 8.90 -8.65 -10.08
N LEU A 186 9.74 -7.68 -9.79
CA LEU A 186 10.08 -6.60 -10.70
C LEU A 186 11.54 -6.75 -11.11
N ASN A 187 11.79 -6.80 -12.43
CA ASN A 187 13.12 -6.85 -13.00
C ASN A 187 13.34 -5.57 -13.79
N LEU A 188 14.31 -4.78 -13.40
CA LEU A 188 14.77 -3.62 -14.17
C LEU A 188 15.66 -4.10 -15.31
N LYS A 189 15.46 -3.54 -16.49
CA LYS A 189 16.27 -3.86 -17.67
C LYS A 189 17.28 -2.73 -17.91
#